data_4c7e8b22f2316e015b2f3fdb9b24f564
#
_entry.id   4c7e8b22f2316e015b2f3fdb9b24f564
#
_cell.length_a   1.000
_cell.length_b   1.000
_cell.length_c   1.000
_cell.angle_alpha   90.00
_cell.angle_beta   90.00
_cell.angle_gamma   90.00
#
_symmetry.space_group_name_H-M   'P 1'
#
loop_
_entity.id
_entity.type
_entity.pdbx_description
1 polymer ?
#
loop_
_entity_poly.entity_id
_entity_poly.type
_entity_poly.pdbx_seq_one_letter_code
_entity_poly.pdbx_strand_id
1 'polypeptide(L)'
;MICTLAIFLDFNQKDNKTDTKKVKVAEVAHTIFYAPQYVAIEKGYFKDLGLDIELILTPGADKVTAAVLSDDADIGFSGSEATIYVYNAKQKDYLKTFAQLTQKDGTFLVSRKKIENFTLNDLKGKSIIGGRKGGMPEMTFEYALKQNGINPKTDLDIDTSVAFSAMSSAFISGQGDFVTLFDDNVRE
;
A
#
# COMPACT_ATOMS: atom_id res chain seq x y z
N MET A 1 8.12 8.23 -73.88
CA MET A 1 7.36 8.97 -72.86
C MET A 1 6.65 7.94 -72.02
N ILE A 2 7.23 7.56 -70.89
CA ILE A 2 6.75 6.51 -70.00
C ILE A 2 6.07 7.23 -68.81
N CYS A 3 4.72 7.11 -68.71
CA CYS A 3 3.97 7.59 -67.55
C CYS A 3 4.04 6.56 -66.44
N THR A 4 4.76 6.91 -65.36
CA THR A 4 4.77 6.12 -64.13
C THR A 4 3.59 6.53 -63.27
N LEU A 5 2.63 5.62 -63.10
CA LEU A 5 1.46 5.79 -62.23
C LEU A 5 1.87 5.45 -60.82
N ALA A 6 1.99 6.45 -59.95
CA ALA A 6 2.23 6.24 -58.52
C ALA A 6 0.90 5.95 -57.84
N ILE A 7 0.73 4.71 -57.36
CA ILE A 7 -0.40 4.31 -56.52
C ILE A 7 -0.04 4.68 -55.08
N PHE A 8 -0.66 5.73 -54.55
CA PHE A 8 -0.65 6.02 -53.12
C PHE A 8 -1.62 5.05 -52.42
N LEU A 9 -1.07 4.06 -51.72
CA LEU A 9 -1.85 3.26 -50.77
C LEU A 9 -1.99 4.08 -49.49
N ASP A 10 -3.14 4.73 -49.32
CA ASP A 10 -3.55 5.29 -48.05
C ASP A 10 -3.76 4.11 -47.07
N PHE A 11 -2.75 3.86 -46.23
CA PHE A 11 -2.93 3.05 -45.04
C PHE A 11 -3.78 3.85 -44.06
N ASN A 12 -5.07 3.71 -44.18
CA ASN A 12 -6.05 4.22 -43.23
C ASN A 12 -5.89 3.35 -41.96
N GLN A 13 -4.96 3.75 -41.09
CA GLN A 13 -4.81 3.21 -39.75
C GLN A 13 -6.09 3.60 -39.02
N LYS A 14 -7.08 2.71 -38.99
CA LYS A 14 -8.21 2.83 -38.09
C LYS A 14 -7.63 2.88 -36.67
N ASP A 15 -7.54 4.08 -36.12
CA ASP A 15 -7.47 4.27 -34.68
C ASP A 15 -8.70 3.60 -34.06
N ASN A 16 -8.56 2.32 -33.72
CA ASN A 16 -9.47 1.68 -32.80
C ASN A 16 -9.28 2.37 -31.44
N LYS A 17 -9.93 3.52 -31.25
CA LYS A 17 -10.22 4.02 -29.90
C LYS A 17 -11.10 2.93 -29.26
N THR A 18 -10.46 1.97 -28.61
CA THR A 18 -11.14 1.14 -27.62
C THR A 18 -11.64 2.11 -26.57
N ASP A 19 -12.95 2.16 -26.44
CA ASP A 19 -13.64 2.96 -25.42
C ASP A 19 -13.20 2.39 -24.07
N THR A 20 -12.13 2.97 -23.48
CA THR A 20 -11.54 2.47 -22.24
C THR A 20 -12.38 2.97 -21.07
N LYS A 21 -12.78 2.05 -20.20
CA LYS A 21 -13.47 2.41 -18.96
C LYS A 21 -12.45 2.91 -17.94
N LYS A 22 -12.62 4.14 -17.49
CA LYS A 22 -11.83 4.66 -16.36
C LYS A 22 -12.20 3.93 -15.08
N VAL A 23 -11.16 3.54 -14.30
CA VAL A 23 -11.30 2.90 -13.01
C VAL A 23 -10.36 3.61 -12.03
N LYS A 24 -10.92 4.20 -11.00
CA LYS A 24 -10.18 4.86 -9.91
C LYS A 24 -9.83 3.84 -8.84
N VAL A 25 -8.54 3.71 -8.56
CA VAL A 25 -8.02 2.81 -7.52
C VAL A 25 -7.37 3.63 -6.42
N ALA A 26 -7.97 3.62 -5.23
CA ALA A 26 -7.40 4.25 -4.04
C ALA A 26 -6.37 3.31 -3.41
N GLU A 27 -5.14 3.79 -3.21
CA GLU A 27 -4.06 3.04 -2.56
C GLU A 27 -3.56 3.74 -1.29
N VAL A 28 -3.13 2.95 -0.29
CA VAL A 28 -2.68 3.46 1.02
C VAL A 28 -1.38 4.23 0.92
N ALA A 29 -0.45 3.78 0.09
CA ALA A 29 0.87 4.35 -0.10
C ALA A 29 1.32 4.09 -1.52
N HIS A 30 2.17 4.98 -2.05
CA HIS A 30 2.91 4.72 -3.29
C HIS A 30 4.25 4.09 -2.91
N THR A 31 4.38 2.77 -3.06
CA THR A 31 5.51 2.01 -2.51
C THR A 31 5.89 0.84 -3.41
N ILE A 32 7.17 0.48 -3.44
CA ILE A 32 7.68 -0.68 -4.18
C ILE A 32 7.01 -1.99 -3.73
N PHE A 33 6.47 -2.03 -2.54
CA PHE A 33 5.67 -3.15 -2.04
C PHE A 33 4.45 -3.46 -2.93
N TYR A 34 3.96 -2.45 -3.67
CA TYR A 34 2.86 -2.56 -4.63
C TYR A 34 3.34 -2.67 -6.09
N ALA A 35 4.63 -2.90 -6.32
CA ALA A 35 5.22 -2.96 -7.66
C ALA A 35 4.46 -3.82 -8.69
N PRO A 36 3.86 -4.98 -8.35
CA PRO A 36 3.09 -5.75 -9.32
C PRO A 36 1.94 -4.95 -9.96
N GLN A 37 1.25 -4.10 -9.18
CA GLN A 37 0.20 -3.22 -9.69
C GLN A 37 0.76 -2.19 -10.68
N TYR A 38 1.86 -1.52 -10.32
CA TYR A 38 2.48 -0.52 -11.16
C TYR A 38 3.03 -1.10 -12.46
N VAL A 39 3.67 -2.28 -12.37
CA VAL A 39 4.14 -3.00 -13.57
C VAL A 39 2.97 -3.35 -14.49
N ALA A 40 1.83 -3.78 -13.97
CA ALA A 40 0.66 -4.09 -14.77
C ALA A 40 0.09 -2.84 -15.47
N ILE A 41 0.10 -1.68 -14.81
CA ILE A 41 -0.31 -0.39 -15.39
C ILE A 41 0.67 0.03 -16.48
N GLU A 42 1.98 0.06 -16.19
CA GLU A 42 3.03 0.52 -17.11
C GLU A 42 3.17 -0.39 -18.33
N LYS A 43 2.97 -1.70 -18.17
CA LYS A 43 2.97 -2.66 -19.28
C LYS A 43 1.69 -2.62 -20.12
N GLY A 44 0.70 -1.85 -19.72
CA GLY A 44 -0.55 -1.71 -20.46
C GLY A 44 -1.53 -2.86 -20.29
N TYR A 45 -1.32 -3.81 -19.38
CA TYR A 45 -2.18 -4.98 -19.21
C TYR A 45 -3.64 -4.62 -18.93
N PHE A 46 -3.89 -3.53 -18.21
CA PHE A 46 -5.24 -3.03 -17.99
C PHE A 46 -5.82 -2.40 -19.24
N LYS A 47 -5.01 -1.65 -20.01
CA LYS A 47 -5.43 -1.03 -21.27
C LYS A 47 -5.80 -2.07 -22.34
N ASP A 48 -5.07 -3.18 -22.39
CA ASP A 48 -5.37 -4.31 -23.27
C ASP A 48 -6.74 -4.93 -22.98
N LEU A 49 -7.22 -4.77 -21.73
CA LEU A 49 -8.54 -5.20 -21.27
C LEU A 49 -9.60 -4.08 -21.35
N GLY A 50 -9.28 -2.94 -21.96
CA GLY A 50 -10.19 -1.80 -22.07
C GLY A 50 -10.37 -1.01 -20.75
N LEU A 51 -9.39 -1.09 -19.82
CA LEU A 51 -9.41 -0.37 -18.56
C LEU A 51 -8.33 0.70 -18.52
N ASP A 52 -8.69 1.92 -18.10
CA ASP A 52 -7.77 3.02 -17.85
C ASP A 52 -7.71 3.28 -16.33
N ILE A 53 -6.59 2.92 -15.72
CA ILE A 53 -6.43 2.96 -14.26
C ILE A 53 -5.93 4.34 -13.83
N GLU A 54 -6.68 4.98 -12.94
CA GLU A 54 -6.30 6.19 -12.23
C GLU A 54 -5.99 5.86 -10.77
N LEU A 55 -4.72 6.02 -10.36
CA LEU A 55 -4.31 5.80 -8.96
C LEU A 55 -4.57 7.04 -8.12
N ILE A 56 -5.17 6.86 -6.95
CA ILE A 56 -5.43 7.91 -5.95
C ILE A 56 -4.73 7.54 -4.66
N LEU A 57 -3.76 8.36 -4.24
CA LEU A 57 -3.09 8.18 -2.96
C LEU A 57 -4.02 8.59 -1.81
N THR A 58 -4.33 7.63 -0.95
CA THR A 58 -5.29 7.79 0.16
C THR A 58 -4.67 7.23 1.44
N PRO A 59 -3.80 7.99 2.15
CA PRO A 59 -2.98 7.47 3.25
C PRO A 59 -3.80 6.94 4.42
N GLY A 60 -3.89 5.62 4.52
CA GLY A 60 -4.60 4.87 5.57
C GLY A 60 -5.73 4.00 5.02
N ALA A 61 -5.81 2.75 5.48
CA ALA A 61 -6.83 1.80 5.02
C ALA A 61 -8.26 2.25 5.35
N ASP A 62 -8.45 3.01 6.43
CA ASP A 62 -9.70 3.68 6.78
C ASP A 62 -10.13 4.72 5.74
N LYS A 63 -9.17 5.51 5.23
CA LYS A 63 -9.44 6.52 4.19
C LYS A 63 -9.69 5.87 2.83
N VAL A 64 -8.95 4.81 2.48
CA VAL A 64 -9.24 4.00 1.29
C VAL A 64 -10.66 3.45 1.36
N THR A 65 -11.03 2.88 2.50
CA THR A 65 -12.38 2.36 2.73
C THR A 65 -13.45 3.45 2.58
N ALA A 66 -13.21 4.64 3.16
CA ALA A 66 -14.12 5.76 3.04
C ALA A 66 -14.26 6.22 1.58
N ALA A 67 -13.16 6.31 0.83
CA ALA A 67 -13.17 6.72 -0.57
C ALA A 67 -14.02 5.78 -1.45
N VAL A 68 -13.96 4.46 -1.19
CA VAL A 68 -14.79 3.50 -1.94
C VAL A 68 -16.26 3.56 -1.50
N LEU A 69 -16.53 3.74 -0.21
CA LEU A 69 -17.92 3.84 0.29
C LEU A 69 -18.61 5.16 -0.11
N SER A 70 -17.84 6.21 -0.45
CA SER A 70 -18.34 7.50 -0.93
C SER A 70 -18.38 7.62 -2.45
N ASP A 71 -18.04 6.56 -3.19
CA ASP A 71 -17.92 6.55 -4.66
C ASP A 71 -16.81 7.49 -5.20
N ASP A 72 -15.88 7.94 -4.36
CA ASP A 72 -14.70 8.70 -4.80
C ASP A 72 -13.67 7.80 -5.49
N ALA A 73 -13.68 6.50 -5.19
CA ALA A 73 -12.90 5.46 -5.84
C ALA A 73 -13.76 4.22 -6.14
N ASP A 74 -13.48 3.55 -7.27
CA ASP A 74 -14.17 2.30 -7.66
C ASP A 74 -13.61 1.10 -6.90
N ILE A 75 -12.30 1.10 -6.62
CA ILE A 75 -11.58 0.01 -5.99
C ILE A 75 -10.65 0.56 -4.92
N GLY A 76 -10.56 -0.12 -3.77
CA GLY A 76 -9.58 0.14 -2.73
C GLY A 76 -8.49 -0.91 -2.70
N PHE A 77 -7.23 -0.47 -2.69
CA PHE A 77 -6.07 -1.33 -2.45
C PHE A 77 -5.49 -1.00 -1.07
N SER A 78 -5.79 -1.84 -0.11
CA SER A 78 -5.43 -1.64 1.30
C SER A 78 -5.38 -2.96 2.06
N GLY A 79 -4.97 -2.92 3.32
CA GLY A 79 -5.11 -4.03 4.24
C GLY A 79 -6.59 -4.42 4.42
N SER A 80 -6.86 -5.71 4.51
CA SER A 80 -8.22 -6.25 4.63
C SER A 80 -8.87 -5.97 5.99
N GLU A 81 -8.11 -5.54 6.99
CA GLU A 81 -8.61 -5.23 8.33
C GLU A 81 -9.71 -4.16 8.31
N ALA A 82 -9.57 -3.15 7.44
CA ALA A 82 -10.56 -2.07 7.35
C ALA A 82 -11.93 -2.58 6.88
N THR A 83 -11.98 -3.55 5.96
CA THR A 83 -13.24 -4.17 5.52
C THR A 83 -13.89 -4.94 6.65
N ILE A 84 -13.10 -5.63 7.48
CA ILE A 84 -13.58 -6.37 8.67
C ILE A 84 -14.14 -5.39 9.70
N TYR A 85 -13.49 -4.25 9.94
CA TYR A 85 -13.98 -3.24 10.88
C TYR A 85 -15.34 -2.68 10.47
N VAL A 86 -15.51 -2.32 9.20
CA VAL A 86 -16.78 -1.80 8.67
C VAL A 86 -17.88 -2.84 8.78
N TYR A 87 -17.60 -4.08 8.42
CA TYR A 87 -18.56 -5.20 8.54
C TYR A 87 -18.99 -5.43 9.99
N ASN A 88 -18.03 -5.48 10.92
CA ASN A 88 -18.30 -5.69 12.34
C ASN A 88 -19.06 -4.50 12.98
N ALA A 89 -18.89 -3.30 12.46
CA ALA A 89 -19.65 -2.11 12.86
C ALA A 89 -21.11 -2.13 12.36
N LYS A 90 -21.54 -3.22 11.69
CA LYS A 90 -22.90 -3.42 11.15
C LYS A 90 -23.36 -2.26 10.26
N GLN A 91 -22.44 -1.67 9.50
CA GLN A 91 -22.78 -0.67 8.51
C GLN A 91 -23.67 -1.28 7.42
N LYS A 92 -24.60 -0.48 6.87
CA LYS A 92 -25.51 -0.91 5.79
C LYS A 92 -24.70 -1.32 4.57
N ASP A 93 -23.70 -0.50 4.22
CA ASP A 93 -22.78 -0.74 3.12
C ASP A 93 -21.42 -1.16 3.67
N TYR A 94 -20.81 -2.15 3.03
CA TYR A 94 -19.51 -2.67 3.39
C TYR A 94 -18.75 -3.15 2.14
N LEU A 95 -17.44 -3.10 2.21
CA LEU A 95 -16.58 -3.53 1.13
C LEU A 95 -16.44 -5.06 1.09
N LYS A 96 -16.26 -5.59 -0.11
CA LYS A 96 -15.92 -7.00 -0.35
C LYS A 96 -14.51 -7.11 -0.90
N THR A 97 -13.64 -7.83 -0.21
CA THR A 97 -12.32 -8.18 -0.73
C THR A 97 -12.49 -9.23 -1.82
N PHE A 98 -11.96 -8.97 -3.03
CA PHE A 98 -12.10 -9.86 -4.18
C PHE A 98 -10.75 -10.36 -4.73
N ALA A 99 -9.63 -9.71 -4.35
CA ALA A 99 -8.31 -10.10 -4.80
C ALA A 99 -7.27 -9.85 -3.70
N GLN A 100 -6.19 -10.62 -3.74
CA GLN A 100 -5.03 -10.47 -2.88
C GLN A 100 -3.78 -10.29 -3.75
N LEU A 101 -3.09 -9.14 -3.61
CA LEU A 101 -1.88 -8.83 -4.35
C LEU A 101 -0.61 -9.22 -3.58
N THR A 102 -0.65 -9.10 -2.25
CA THR A 102 0.49 -9.39 -1.38
C THR A 102 0.12 -10.50 -0.40
N GLN A 103 1.05 -11.45 -0.17
CA GLN A 103 0.82 -12.61 0.71
C GLN A 103 1.40 -12.43 2.12
N LYS A 104 2.30 -11.46 2.28
CA LYS A 104 2.99 -11.17 3.54
C LYS A 104 2.95 -9.68 3.79
N ASP A 105 3.12 -9.29 5.04
CA ASP A 105 3.37 -7.90 5.39
C ASP A 105 4.72 -7.46 4.82
N GLY A 106 4.77 -6.25 4.26
CA GLY A 106 5.96 -5.67 3.62
C GLY A 106 6.73 -4.74 4.54
N THR A 107 6.44 -4.69 5.84
CA THR A 107 7.14 -3.82 6.77
C THR A 107 8.40 -4.47 7.34
N PHE A 108 9.40 -3.64 7.57
CA PHE A 108 10.66 -3.98 8.20
C PHE A 108 10.79 -3.21 9.51
N LEU A 109 11.36 -3.87 10.52
CA LEU A 109 11.76 -3.21 11.75
C LEU A 109 13.17 -2.65 11.56
N VAL A 110 13.29 -1.34 11.65
CA VAL A 110 14.53 -0.60 11.45
C VAL A 110 15.03 -0.08 12.78
N SER A 111 16.30 -0.31 13.08
CA SER A 111 16.94 0.19 14.28
C SER A 111 17.85 1.39 13.96
N ARG A 112 17.97 2.30 14.91
CA ARG A 112 18.84 3.48 14.81
C ARG A 112 20.33 3.14 14.81
N LYS A 113 20.68 2.00 15.37
CA LYS A 113 22.05 1.51 15.49
C LYS A 113 22.11 0.05 15.05
N LYS A 114 23.23 -0.33 14.45
CA LYS A 114 23.50 -1.74 14.18
C LYS A 114 23.49 -2.53 15.50
N ILE A 115 22.72 -3.62 15.54
CA ILE A 115 22.64 -4.53 16.67
C ILE A 115 23.14 -5.88 16.17
N GLU A 116 24.26 -6.34 16.71
CA GLU A 116 24.78 -7.68 16.41
C GLU A 116 23.90 -8.74 17.09
N ASN A 117 23.53 -9.79 16.33
CA ASN A 117 22.69 -10.89 16.81
C ASN A 117 21.35 -10.44 17.40
N PHE A 118 20.70 -9.48 16.73
CA PHE A 118 19.39 -8.96 17.13
C PHE A 118 18.38 -10.06 17.43
N THR A 119 17.67 -9.91 18.52
CA THR A 119 16.49 -10.72 18.89
C THR A 119 15.31 -9.79 19.25
N LEU A 120 14.09 -10.30 19.20
CA LEU A 120 12.94 -9.49 19.61
C LEU A 120 12.99 -9.07 21.10
N ASN A 121 13.75 -9.76 21.95
CA ASN A 121 13.94 -9.36 23.33
C ASN A 121 14.71 -8.03 23.49
N ASP A 122 15.49 -7.63 22.47
CA ASP A 122 16.19 -6.34 22.47
C ASP A 122 15.23 -5.15 22.35
N LEU A 123 13.97 -5.39 22.06
CA LEU A 123 12.91 -4.38 22.02
C LEU A 123 12.32 -4.05 23.39
N LYS A 124 12.59 -4.86 24.42
CA LYS A 124 12.05 -4.61 25.76
C LYS A 124 12.58 -3.29 26.32
N GLY A 125 11.66 -2.45 26.80
CA GLY A 125 11.97 -1.12 27.32
C GLY A 125 12.31 -0.09 26.23
N LYS A 126 12.09 -0.40 24.93
CA LYS A 126 12.35 0.48 23.80
C LYS A 126 11.09 1.20 23.31
N SER A 127 11.31 2.33 22.66
CA SER A 127 10.28 3.10 21.97
C SER A 127 10.30 2.79 20.46
N ILE A 128 9.16 2.38 19.92
CA ILE A 128 9.02 1.97 18.53
C ILE A 128 7.94 2.84 17.85
N ILE A 129 8.26 3.48 16.73
CA ILE A 129 7.24 4.09 15.87
C ILE A 129 6.56 2.97 15.10
N GLY A 130 5.33 2.58 15.48
CA GLY A 130 4.65 1.38 15.03
C GLY A 130 3.61 1.59 13.94
N GLY A 131 3.39 2.84 13.52
CA GLY A 131 2.36 3.17 12.54
C GLY A 131 0.96 3.27 13.15
N ARG A 132 -0.06 3.35 12.29
CA ARG A 132 -1.44 3.60 12.72
C ARG A 132 -2.00 2.44 13.54
N LYS A 133 -2.57 2.76 14.70
CA LYS A 133 -3.23 1.78 15.56
C LYS A 133 -4.32 1.01 14.82
N GLY A 134 -4.26 -0.32 14.92
CA GLY A 134 -5.21 -1.24 14.27
C GLY A 134 -5.01 -1.33 12.75
N GLY A 135 -3.91 -0.81 12.21
CA GLY A 135 -3.49 -1.06 10.84
C GLY A 135 -2.73 -2.38 10.71
N MET A 136 -2.71 -2.95 9.50
CA MET A 136 -2.07 -4.25 9.26
C MET A 136 -0.61 -4.30 9.76
N PRO A 137 0.26 -3.30 9.49
CA PRO A 137 1.64 -3.33 9.97
C PRO A 137 1.75 -3.40 11.50
N GLU A 138 1.01 -2.57 12.22
CA GLU A 138 1.03 -2.52 13.68
C GLU A 138 0.51 -3.83 14.28
N MET A 139 -0.62 -4.33 13.77
CA MET A 139 -1.19 -5.59 14.26
C MET A 139 -0.27 -6.78 13.99
N THR A 140 0.38 -6.83 12.83
CA THR A 140 1.35 -7.88 12.49
C THR A 140 2.56 -7.82 13.41
N PHE A 141 3.07 -6.63 13.70
CA PHE A 141 4.18 -6.42 14.63
C PHE A 141 3.78 -6.85 16.06
N GLU A 142 2.64 -6.41 16.57
CA GLU A 142 2.15 -6.85 17.88
C GLU A 142 1.95 -8.37 17.93
N TYR A 143 1.44 -8.98 16.86
CA TYR A 143 1.29 -10.42 16.78
C TYR A 143 2.64 -11.14 16.87
N ALA A 144 3.64 -10.66 16.12
CA ALA A 144 4.99 -11.23 16.17
C ALA A 144 5.60 -11.15 17.59
N LEU A 145 5.44 -10.02 18.28
CA LEU A 145 5.87 -9.86 19.67
C LEU A 145 5.20 -10.88 20.59
N LYS A 146 3.87 -11.00 20.51
CA LYS A 146 3.09 -11.94 21.34
C LYS A 146 3.49 -13.40 21.10
N GLN A 147 3.76 -13.80 19.86
CA GLN A 147 4.22 -15.15 19.53
C GLN A 147 5.62 -15.45 20.10
N ASN A 148 6.40 -14.43 20.41
CA ASN A 148 7.72 -14.54 21.03
C ASN A 148 7.72 -14.23 22.54
N GLY A 149 6.55 -14.25 23.19
CA GLY A 149 6.42 -14.06 24.65
C GLY A 149 6.66 -12.63 25.10
N ILE A 150 6.54 -11.65 24.22
CA ILE A 150 6.69 -10.22 24.54
C ILE A 150 5.29 -9.59 24.57
N ASN A 151 4.97 -8.91 25.66
CA ASN A 151 3.70 -8.19 25.77
C ASN A 151 3.86 -6.78 25.17
N PRO A 152 3.19 -6.47 24.05
CA PRO A 152 3.34 -5.17 23.39
C PRO A 152 2.81 -3.99 24.19
N LYS A 153 2.04 -4.24 25.28
CA LYS A 153 1.46 -3.19 26.12
C LYS A 153 2.31 -2.83 27.33
N THR A 154 3.20 -3.73 27.75
CA THR A 154 3.94 -3.56 29.02
C THR A 154 5.45 -3.66 28.84
N ASP A 155 5.93 -4.37 27.82
CA ASP A 155 7.34 -4.66 27.67
C ASP A 155 8.09 -3.64 26.80
N LEU A 156 7.36 -2.84 26.01
CA LEU A 156 7.91 -1.79 25.13
C LEU A 156 6.86 -0.70 24.93
N ASP A 157 7.27 0.44 24.36
CA ASP A 157 6.36 1.53 23.99
C ASP A 157 6.19 1.58 22.47
N ILE A 158 4.95 1.35 22.00
CA ILE A 158 4.62 1.44 20.56
C ILE A 158 3.85 2.73 20.32
N ASP A 159 4.53 3.73 19.75
CA ASP A 159 3.91 4.98 19.33
C ASP A 159 3.12 4.76 18.04
N THR A 160 1.79 4.86 18.13
CA THR A 160 0.85 4.73 17.02
C THR A 160 0.26 6.08 16.60
N SER A 161 0.77 7.19 17.12
CA SER A 161 0.27 8.55 16.86
C SER A 161 0.87 9.15 15.59
N VAL A 162 2.04 8.66 15.14
CA VAL A 162 2.73 9.19 13.96
C VAL A 162 2.05 8.69 12.69
N ALA A 163 1.65 9.62 11.83
CA ALA A 163 1.07 9.27 10.53
C ALA A 163 2.06 8.48 9.67
N PHE A 164 1.59 7.49 8.92
CA PHE A 164 2.44 6.59 8.13
C PHE A 164 3.43 7.35 7.22
N SER A 165 2.94 8.39 6.53
CA SER A 165 3.76 9.24 5.66
C SER A 165 4.83 10.08 6.39
N ALA A 166 4.74 10.20 7.72
CA ALA A 166 5.67 10.98 8.54
C ALA A 166 6.64 10.12 9.35
N MET A 167 6.49 8.79 9.34
CA MET A 167 7.25 7.89 10.22
C MET A 167 8.77 7.93 9.94
N SER A 168 9.16 7.92 8.66
CA SER A 168 10.57 8.00 8.26
C SER A 168 11.20 9.31 8.76
N SER A 169 10.56 10.45 8.49
CA SER A 169 11.04 11.77 8.95
C SER A 169 11.08 11.88 10.47
N ALA A 170 10.08 11.36 11.19
CA ALA A 170 10.07 11.33 12.64
C ALA A 170 11.21 10.50 13.20
N PHE A 171 11.48 9.34 12.60
CA PHE A 171 12.60 8.51 12.99
C PHE A 171 13.95 9.20 12.72
N ILE A 172 14.16 9.79 11.53
CA ILE A 172 15.38 10.53 11.20
C ILE A 172 15.61 11.70 12.18
N SER A 173 14.54 12.39 12.58
CA SER A 173 14.62 13.51 13.54
C SER A 173 14.93 13.09 14.98
N GLY A 174 15.02 11.80 15.26
CA GLY A 174 15.41 11.28 16.59
C GLY A 174 14.30 10.67 17.43
N GLN A 175 13.06 10.55 16.90
CA GLN A 175 11.97 9.90 17.63
C GLN A 175 12.11 8.38 17.56
N GLY A 176 11.82 7.68 18.65
CA GLY A 176 11.87 6.24 18.77
C GLY A 176 13.27 5.62 18.67
N ASP A 177 13.45 4.47 19.26
CA ASP A 177 14.65 3.63 19.11
C ASP A 177 14.59 2.80 17.82
N PHE A 178 13.37 2.43 17.43
CA PHE A 178 13.04 1.64 16.24
C PHE A 178 11.85 2.25 15.52
N VAL A 179 11.69 1.85 14.27
CA VAL A 179 10.52 2.20 13.45
C VAL A 179 10.15 1.01 12.56
N THR A 180 8.86 0.86 12.24
CA THR A 180 8.39 -0.07 11.21
C THR A 180 8.17 0.69 9.90
N LEU A 181 8.87 0.33 8.82
CA LEU A 181 8.80 1.00 7.52
C LEU A 181 8.67 -0.01 6.39
N PHE A 182 8.12 0.40 5.25
CA PHE A 182 8.26 -0.34 4.01
C PHE A 182 9.68 -0.20 3.45
N ASP A 183 10.10 -1.15 2.59
CA ASP A 183 11.48 -1.27 2.10
C ASP A 183 12.02 0.00 1.43
N ASP A 184 11.20 0.70 0.66
CA ASP A 184 11.56 1.95 -0.02
C ASP A 184 11.88 3.08 0.97
N ASN A 185 11.22 3.12 2.12
CA ASN A 185 11.45 4.11 3.17
C ASN A 185 12.63 3.75 4.10
N VAL A 186 13.15 2.52 4.01
CA VAL A 186 14.33 2.08 4.80
C VAL A 186 15.64 2.55 4.18
N ARG A 187 15.65 2.84 2.88
CA ARG A 187 16.86 3.15 2.11
C ARG A 187 17.18 4.63 2.01
N GLU A 188 16.30 5.52 2.50
CA GLU A 188 16.51 6.95 2.59
C GLU A 188 17.29 7.33 3.87
#